data_e8f16a4d552ad3857a34021ea0b3b735
#
_entry.id   e8f16a4d552ad3857a34021ea0b3b735
#
_cell.length_a   1.000
_cell.length_b   1.000
_cell.length_c   1.000
_cell.angle_alpha   90.00
_cell.angle_beta   90.00
_cell.angle_gamma   90.00
#
_symmetry.space_group_name_H-M   'P 1'
#
loop_
_entity.id
_entity.type
_entity.pdbx_description
1 polymer ?
#
loop_
_entity_poly.entity_id
_entity_poly.type
_entity_poly.pdbx_seq_one_letter_code
_entity_poly.pdbx_strand_id
1 'polypeptide(L)'
;MYIKEITEVDKLIYSENPPKKPNYKKAEKMFGNEWKDLLLPEPPKSSSRQTMDELQDISHRQSMMSDFRKKVYKNTDKDTAYYVKQYLDEQDLEWDEDVAEGIMDKVKHIGRHFKNHFNRPRPYQVAEKLGVKIYDMETTTVNTPSYPSNHALQARMVALYYGDKFPAHKKYLLRAADMSSEGRVDAGVHYPSDKMEAYNIADQAMKYFKYSKLEEDAPINSTGSAVSTDVPVVRKKKNKYEPSQLFDLIKRNSK
;
A
#
# COMPACT_ATOMS: atom_id res chain seq x y z
N MET A 1 -11.67 26.96 18.71
CA MET A 1 -11.31 25.67 19.35
C MET A 1 -10.61 25.96 20.66
N TYR A 2 -11.14 25.47 21.77
CA TYR A 2 -10.59 25.75 23.10
C TYR A 2 -9.40 24.84 23.38
N ILE A 3 -8.43 25.31 24.19
CA ILE A 3 -7.22 24.52 24.57
C ILE A 3 -7.59 23.14 25.14
N LYS A 4 -8.71 23.03 25.87
CA LYS A 4 -9.20 21.77 26.43
C LYS A 4 -9.62 20.76 25.33
N GLU A 5 -10.21 21.23 24.24
CA GLU A 5 -10.64 20.37 23.10
C GLU A 5 -9.43 19.85 22.33
N ILE A 6 -8.38 20.68 22.19
CA ILE A 6 -7.11 20.29 21.54
C ILE A 6 -6.45 19.14 22.31
N THR A 7 -6.41 19.20 23.64
CA THR A 7 -5.80 18.14 24.47
C THR A 7 -6.59 16.83 24.43
N GLU A 8 -7.91 16.88 24.31
CA GLU A 8 -8.75 15.67 24.21
C GLU A 8 -8.57 14.99 22.84
N VAL A 9 -8.44 15.75 21.75
CA VAL A 9 -8.20 15.19 20.40
C VAL A 9 -6.85 14.46 20.33
N ASP A 10 -5.81 14.97 21.02
CA ASP A 10 -4.49 14.33 21.06
C ASP A 10 -4.45 13.02 21.87
N LYS A 11 -5.45 12.77 22.71
CA LYS A 11 -5.59 11.50 23.44
C LYS A 11 -6.28 10.42 22.60
N LEU A 12 -6.80 10.77 21.42
CA LEU A 12 -7.44 9.79 20.56
C LEU A 12 -6.40 8.76 20.09
N ILE A 13 -6.76 7.50 20.24
CA ILE A 13 -6.06 6.35 19.69
C ILE A 13 -7.01 5.56 18.80
N TYR A 14 -6.48 4.74 17.91
CA TYR A 14 -7.32 3.90 17.06
C TYR A 14 -8.15 2.92 17.91
N SER A 15 -7.50 2.21 18.82
CA SER A 15 -8.13 1.22 19.70
C SER A 15 -7.22 0.92 20.89
N GLU A 16 -7.80 0.67 22.06
CA GLU A 16 -7.05 0.18 23.23
C GLU A 16 -6.42 -1.20 22.99
N ASN A 17 -7.04 -2.01 22.14
CA ASN A 17 -6.57 -3.35 21.78
C ASN A 17 -6.51 -3.52 20.25
N PRO A 18 -5.45 -3.09 19.58
CA PRO A 18 -5.29 -3.28 18.15
C PRO A 18 -5.41 -4.76 17.77
N PRO A 19 -6.34 -5.14 16.88
CA PRO A 19 -6.77 -6.54 16.74
C PRO A 19 -5.78 -7.45 16.02
N LYS A 20 -4.76 -6.92 15.37
CA LYS A 20 -3.83 -7.70 14.53
C LYS A 20 -2.39 -7.53 14.97
N LYS A 21 -1.85 -8.55 15.66
CA LYS A 21 -0.42 -8.59 16.00
C LYS A 21 0.43 -8.95 14.77
N PRO A 22 1.67 -8.41 14.66
CA PRO A 22 2.60 -8.83 13.62
C PRO A 22 3.10 -10.26 13.84
N ASN A 23 3.36 -10.97 12.74
CA ASN A 23 4.11 -12.22 12.78
C ASN A 23 5.57 -11.92 12.39
N TYR A 24 6.42 -11.72 13.37
CA TYR A 24 7.82 -11.34 13.19
C TYR A 24 8.61 -12.35 12.36
N LYS A 25 8.37 -13.68 12.56
CA LYS A 25 9.06 -14.73 11.81
C LYS A 25 8.82 -14.61 10.29
N LYS A 26 7.62 -14.18 9.88
CA LYS A 26 7.34 -13.95 8.45
C LYS A 26 8.13 -12.77 7.87
N ALA A 27 8.25 -11.67 8.62
CA ALA A 27 9.07 -10.54 8.20
C ALA A 27 10.55 -10.90 8.18
N GLU A 28 11.05 -11.57 9.23
CA GLU A 28 12.45 -12.01 9.35
C GLU A 28 12.89 -12.94 8.22
N LYS A 29 12.00 -13.82 7.76
CA LYS A 29 12.29 -14.73 6.66
C LYS A 29 12.71 -13.98 5.38
N MET A 30 12.08 -12.86 5.07
CA MET A 30 12.33 -12.09 3.85
C MET A 30 13.32 -10.94 4.05
N PHE A 31 13.31 -10.29 5.21
CA PHE A 31 14.05 -9.05 5.45
C PHE A 31 15.16 -9.19 6.49
N GLY A 32 15.39 -10.40 7.06
CA GLY A 32 16.31 -10.60 8.17
C GLY A 32 15.77 -10.01 9.47
N ASN A 33 16.66 -9.70 10.42
CA ASN A 33 16.31 -9.02 11.66
C ASN A 33 16.48 -7.49 11.55
N GLU A 34 17.20 -7.03 10.55
CA GLU A 34 17.64 -5.65 10.33
C GLU A 34 16.44 -4.71 10.10
N TRP A 35 15.30 -5.21 9.63
CA TRP A 35 14.10 -4.41 9.50
C TRP A 35 13.59 -3.85 10.84
N LYS A 36 14.00 -4.42 11.98
CA LYS A 36 13.64 -3.92 13.32
C LYS A 36 14.35 -2.61 13.67
N ASP A 37 15.44 -2.32 12.96
CA ASP A 37 16.22 -1.08 13.10
C ASP A 37 15.66 0.06 12.24
N LEU A 38 14.58 -0.19 11.48
CA LEU A 38 13.90 0.85 10.72
C LEU A 38 13.29 1.88 11.66
N LEU A 39 13.62 3.13 11.43
CA LEU A 39 13.10 4.26 12.22
C LEU A 39 12.03 5.00 11.42
N LEU A 40 10.88 5.22 12.05
CA LEU A 40 9.84 6.10 11.54
C LEU A 40 9.72 7.32 12.45
N PRO A 41 9.48 8.51 11.89
CA PRO A 41 9.11 9.67 12.68
C PRO A 41 7.75 9.42 13.35
N GLU A 42 7.53 10.10 14.47
CA GLU A 42 6.22 10.15 15.10
C GLU A 42 5.17 10.70 14.11
N PRO A 43 3.98 10.11 14.03
CA PRO A 43 2.91 10.67 13.22
C PRO A 43 2.51 12.05 13.73
N PRO A 44 2.03 12.95 12.86
CA PRO A 44 1.54 14.25 13.28
C PRO A 44 0.46 14.12 14.37
N LYS A 45 0.55 14.94 15.42
CA LYS A 45 -0.46 14.97 16.49
C LYS A 45 -1.84 15.26 15.91
N SER A 46 -2.87 14.66 16.48
CA SER A 46 -4.26 14.83 16.02
C SER A 46 -4.72 16.29 16.01
N SER A 47 -4.22 17.12 16.92
CA SER A 47 -4.51 18.57 17.00
C SER A 47 -3.59 19.44 16.15
N SER A 48 -2.59 18.86 15.48
CA SER A 48 -1.60 19.64 14.72
C SER A 48 -2.21 20.29 13.48
N ARG A 49 -1.61 21.41 13.05
CA ARG A 49 -1.97 22.06 11.79
C ARG A 49 -1.82 21.09 10.60
N GLN A 50 -0.76 20.28 10.59
CA GLN A 50 -0.56 19.29 9.54
C GLN A 50 -1.72 18.30 9.46
N THR A 51 -2.20 17.77 10.59
CA THR A 51 -3.36 16.86 10.60
C THR A 51 -4.61 17.57 10.09
N MET A 52 -4.84 18.83 10.47
CA MET A 52 -5.97 19.60 9.96
C MET A 52 -5.87 19.82 8.44
N ASP A 53 -4.70 20.19 7.94
CA ASP A 53 -4.47 20.39 6.50
C ASP A 53 -4.68 19.06 5.72
N GLU A 54 -4.22 17.92 6.26
CA GLU A 54 -4.43 16.59 5.68
C GLU A 54 -5.93 16.20 5.67
N LEU A 55 -6.68 16.48 6.72
CA LEU A 55 -8.12 16.22 6.79
C LEU A 55 -8.89 17.09 5.78
N GLN A 56 -8.50 18.35 5.62
CA GLN A 56 -9.09 19.24 4.63
C GLN A 56 -8.79 18.79 3.20
N ASP A 57 -7.55 18.30 2.93
CA ASP A 57 -7.20 17.71 1.63
C ASP A 57 -8.06 16.46 1.35
N ILE A 58 -8.24 15.56 2.31
CA ILE A 58 -9.12 14.39 2.16
C ILE A 58 -10.56 14.83 1.87
N SER A 59 -11.10 15.77 2.64
CA SER A 59 -12.46 16.30 2.44
C SER A 59 -12.63 16.90 1.03
N HIS A 60 -11.65 17.71 0.60
CA HIS A 60 -11.63 18.28 -0.74
C HIS A 60 -11.57 17.22 -1.83
N ARG A 61 -10.67 16.23 -1.71
CA ARG A 61 -10.54 15.10 -2.64
C ARG A 61 -11.85 14.32 -2.77
N GLN A 62 -12.55 14.10 -1.67
CA GLN A 62 -13.85 13.43 -1.69
C GLN A 62 -14.95 14.26 -2.37
N SER A 63 -14.95 15.58 -2.17
CA SER A 63 -15.90 16.49 -2.86
C SER A 63 -15.70 16.51 -4.39
N MET A 64 -14.46 16.26 -4.85
CA MET A 64 -14.08 16.22 -6.27
C MET A 64 -13.93 14.79 -6.81
N MET A 65 -14.54 13.79 -6.12
CA MET A 65 -14.37 12.39 -6.44
C MET A 65 -15.01 12.03 -7.79
N SER A 66 -14.18 11.78 -8.80
CA SER A 66 -14.61 11.28 -10.11
C SER A 66 -14.91 9.78 -10.07
N ASP A 67 -15.68 9.29 -11.07
CA ASP A 67 -15.95 7.85 -11.19
C ASP A 67 -14.67 7.03 -11.44
N PHE A 68 -13.68 7.63 -12.12
CA PHE A 68 -12.36 7.02 -12.25
C PHE A 68 -11.69 6.82 -10.89
N ARG A 69 -11.64 7.84 -10.03
CA ARG A 69 -11.04 7.72 -8.67
C ARG A 69 -11.79 6.70 -7.81
N LYS A 70 -13.13 6.64 -7.92
CA LYS A 70 -13.93 5.59 -7.27
C LYS A 70 -13.55 4.19 -7.75
N LYS A 71 -13.32 4.03 -9.07
CA LYS A 71 -12.87 2.76 -9.65
C LYS A 71 -11.46 2.39 -9.16
N VAL A 72 -10.53 3.36 -9.10
CA VAL A 72 -9.19 3.15 -8.54
C VAL A 72 -9.30 2.62 -7.12
N TYR A 73 -10.05 3.29 -6.27
CA TYR A 73 -10.26 2.88 -4.89
C TYR A 73 -10.83 1.45 -4.80
N LYS A 74 -11.93 1.16 -5.52
CA LYS A 74 -12.60 -0.16 -5.49
C LYS A 74 -11.69 -1.31 -5.93
N ASN A 75 -10.87 -1.08 -6.96
CA ASN A 75 -9.93 -2.10 -7.45
C ASN A 75 -8.84 -2.36 -6.42
N THR A 76 -8.26 -1.30 -5.84
CA THR A 76 -7.12 -1.40 -4.93
C THR A 76 -7.50 -1.80 -3.50
N ASP A 77 -8.77 -1.65 -3.10
CA ASP A 77 -9.26 -2.22 -1.83
C ASP A 77 -9.33 -3.75 -1.88
N LYS A 78 -9.60 -4.31 -3.06
CA LYS A 78 -9.66 -5.77 -3.30
C LYS A 78 -8.28 -6.37 -3.59
N ASP A 79 -7.49 -5.69 -4.40
CA ASP A 79 -6.16 -6.12 -4.81
C ASP A 79 -5.18 -4.95 -4.74
N THR A 80 -4.32 -4.98 -3.75
CA THR A 80 -3.36 -3.91 -3.47
C THR A 80 -2.39 -3.67 -4.62
N ALA A 81 -2.01 -4.71 -5.37
CA ALA A 81 -1.07 -4.65 -6.49
C ALA A 81 -1.75 -4.49 -7.87
N TYR A 82 -3.08 -4.32 -7.89
CA TYR A 82 -3.90 -4.30 -9.12
C TYR A 82 -3.28 -3.49 -10.27
N TYR A 83 -2.88 -2.25 -10.04
CA TYR A 83 -2.34 -1.39 -11.10
C TYR A 83 -0.91 -1.71 -11.48
N VAL A 84 -0.11 -2.29 -10.56
CA VAL A 84 1.23 -2.80 -10.89
C VAL A 84 1.11 -3.99 -11.83
N LYS A 85 0.22 -4.94 -11.52
CA LYS A 85 -0.11 -6.08 -12.38
C LYS A 85 -0.63 -5.64 -13.73
N GLN A 86 -1.62 -4.74 -13.75
CA GLN A 86 -2.20 -4.22 -14.98
C GLN A 86 -1.12 -3.56 -15.87
N TYR A 87 -0.22 -2.78 -15.29
CA TYR A 87 0.87 -2.16 -16.02
C TYR A 87 1.80 -3.20 -16.68
N LEU A 88 2.19 -4.25 -15.93
CA LEU A 88 3.04 -5.32 -16.45
C LEU A 88 2.34 -6.07 -17.59
N ASP A 89 1.06 -6.40 -17.43
CA ASP A 89 0.25 -7.05 -18.46
C ASP A 89 0.16 -6.18 -19.74
N GLU A 90 0.00 -4.86 -19.62
CA GLU A 90 -0.06 -3.93 -20.75
C GLU A 90 1.27 -3.80 -21.50
N GLN A 91 2.39 -4.03 -20.80
CA GLN A 91 3.74 -3.99 -21.38
C GLN A 91 4.24 -5.37 -21.85
N ASP A 92 3.39 -6.41 -21.77
CA ASP A 92 3.76 -7.82 -22.08
C ASP A 92 4.96 -8.30 -21.23
N LEU A 93 5.03 -7.82 -19.98
CA LEU A 93 6.04 -8.19 -18.99
C LEU A 93 5.50 -9.27 -18.03
N GLU A 94 6.42 -10.10 -17.56
CA GLU A 94 6.09 -11.19 -16.67
C GLU A 94 5.53 -10.69 -15.32
N TRP A 95 4.40 -11.30 -14.93
CA TRP A 95 3.82 -11.19 -13.60
C TRP A 95 3.76 -12.57 -12.94
N ASP A 96 4.19 -12.67 -11.71
CA ASP A 96 4.11 -13.86 -10.88
C ASP A 96 3.26 -13.53 -9.63
N GLU A 97 2.09 -14.16 -9.54
CA GLU A 97 1.11 -13.92 -8.47
C GLU A 97 1.66 -14.37 -7.12
N ASP A 98 2.30 -15.55 -7.07
CA ASP A 98 2.81 -16.15 -5.83
C ASP A 98 3.94 -15.30 -5.25
N VAL A 99 4.78 -14.75 -6.11
CA VAL A 99 5.85 -13.82 -5.72
C VAL A 99 5.25 -12.54 -5.14
N ALA A 100 4.28 -11.93 -5.84
CA ALA A 100 3.66 -10.69 -5.38
C ALA A 100 2.93 -10.87 -4.04
N GLU A 101 2.13 -11.93 -3.91
CA GLU A 101 1.45 -12.28 -2.66
C GLU A 101 2.45 -12.59 -1.53
N GLY A 102 3.53 -13.30 -1.86
CA GLY A 102 4.61 -13.60 -0.95
C GLY A 102 5.27 -12.34 -0.38
N ILE A 103 5.55 -11.34 -1.21
CA ILE A 103 6.07 -10.04 -0.79
C ILE A 103 5.07 -9.32 0.11
N MET A 104 3.81 -9.23 -0.34
CA MET A 104 2.75 -8.53 0.39
C MET A 104 2.45 -9.18 1.74
N ASP A 105 2.42 -10.52 1.80
CA ASP A 105 2.19 -11.25 3.06
C ASP A 105 3.29 -10.99 4.09
N LYS A 106 4.54 -10.86 3.68
CA LYS A 106 5.65 -10.69 4.60
C LYS A 106 5.82 -9.23 5.03
N VAL A 107 5.77 -8.28 4.09
CA VAL A 107 5.97 -6.86 4.40
C VAL A 107 4.84 -6.26 5.25
N LYS A 108 3.61 -6.77 5.14
CA LYS A 108 2.49 -6.30 5.99
C LYS A 108 2.76 -6.44 7.48
N HIS A 109 3.66 -7.35 7.89
CA HIS A 109 4.01 -7.55 9.30
C HIS A 109 4.94 -6.46 9.81
N ILE A 110 5.80 -5.89 8.96
CA ILE A 110 6.58 -4.69 9.27
C ILE A 110 5.61 -3.52 9.53
N GLY A 111 4.69 -3.27 8.60
CA GLY A 111 3.69 -2.21 8.80
C GLY A 111 2.81 -2.41 10.04
N ARG A 112 2.44 -3.66 10.37
CA ARG A 112 1.67 -3.96 11.60
C ARG A 112 2.46 -3.70 12.88
N HIS A 113 3.79 -3.91 12.87
CA HIS A 113 4.63 -3.56 14.00
C HIS A 113 4.49 -2.06 14.33
N PHE A 114 4.70 -1.20 13.35
CA PHE A 114 4.58 0.25 13.52
C PHE A 114 3.15 0.70 13.80
N LYS A 115 2.14 0.09 13.17
CA LYS A 115 0.73 0.37 13.47
C LYS A 115 0.40 0.15 14.94
N ASN A 116 0.87 -0.94 15.51
CA ASN A 116 0.63 -1.25 16.91
C ASN A 116 1.45 -0.35 17.86
N HIS A 117 2.63 0.09 17.43
CA HIS A 117 3.46 1.02 18.20
C HIS A 117 2.82 2.41 18.29
N PHE A 118 2.45 3.00 17.16
CA PHE A 118 1.93 4.36 17.12
C PHE A 118 0.43 4.45 17.43
N ASN A 119 -0.33 3.43 17.14
CA ASN A 119 -1.77 3.36 17.37
C ASN A 119 -2.55 4.60 16.89
N ARG A 120 -2.11 5.21 15.77
CA ARG A 120 -2.69 6.44 15.21
C ARG A 120 -4.16 6.25 14.86
N PRO A 121 -5.07 7.14 15.30
CA PRO A 121 -6.47 7.10 14.89
C PRO A 121 -6.61 7.34 13.38
N ARG A 122 -7.69 6.82 12.80
CA ARG A 122 -8.01 7.01 11.39
C ARG A 122 -8.54 8.42 11.12
N PRO A 123 -8.42 8.94 9.87
CA PRO A 123 -8.94 10.27 9.50
C PRO A 123 -10.38 10.50 9.94
N TYR A 124 -11.29 9.54 9.73
CA TYR A 124 -12.70 9.68 10.10
C TYR A 124 -12.90 9.85 11.62
N GLN A 125 -12.08 9.20 12.46
CA GLN A 125 -12.18 9.32 13.93
C GLN A 125 -11.78 10.72 14.41
N VAL A 126 -10.76 11.31 13.80
CA VAL A 126 -10.26 12.65 14.15
C VAL A 126 -11.12 13.74 13.52
N ALA A 127 -11.53 13.57 12.27
CA ALA A 127 -12.36 14.51 11.53
C ALA A 127 -13.68 14.81 12.26
N GLU A 128 -14.33 13.77 12.82
CA GLU A 128 -15.55 13.91 13.63
C GLU A 128 -15.35 14.88 14.80
N LYS A 129 -14.22 14.77 15.51
CA LYS A 129 -13.90 15.63 16.66
C LYS A 129 -13.51 17.06 16.27
N LEU A 130 -12.94 17.22 15.07
CA LEU A 130 -12.49 18.52 14.57
C LEU A 130 -13.54 19.22 13.69
N GLY A 131 -14.73 18.62 13.50
CA GLY A 131 -15.79 19.18 12.66
C GLY A 131 -15.48 19.20 11.17
N VAL A 132 -14.53 18.36 10.70
CA VAL A 132 -14.20 18.20 9.28
C VAL A 132 -15.09 17.10 8.69
N LYS A 133 -15.74 17.39 7.56
CA LYS A 133 -16.61 16.41 6.91
C LYS A 133 -15.79 15.47 6.04
N ILE A 134 -15.70 14.21 6.46
CA ILE A 134 -15.14 13.10 5.69
C ILE A 134 -16.22 12.04 5.53
N TYR A 135 -16.47 11.59 4.31
CA TYR A 135 -17.43 10.52 4.04
C TYR A 135 -16.76 9.17 4.31
N ASP A 136 -17.46 8.31 5.03
CA ASP A 136 -17.05 6.91 5.18
C ASP A 136 -17.31 6.17 3.87
N MET A 137 -16.24 5.78 3.20
CA MET A 137 -16.33 4.91 2.02
C MET A 137 -16.17 3.47 2.49
N GLU A 138 -17.15 2.62 2.18
CA GLU A 138 -17.12 1.20 2.51
C GLU A 138 -15.79 0.57 2.12
N THR A 139 -15.06 0.06 3.09
CA THR A 139 -13.80 -0.65 2.90
C THR A 139 -13.79 -1.96 3.67
N THR A 140 -13.09 -2.96 3.13
CA THR A 140 -12.98 -4.27 3.76
C THR A 140 -11.82 -4.37 4.77
N THR A 141 -10.97 -3.34 4.88
CA THR A 141 -9.63 -3.49 5.46
C THR A 141 -9.23 -2.47 6.53
N VAL A 142 -10.18 -1.75 7.15
CA VAL A 142 -9.90 -0.67 8.13
C VAL A 142 -9.79 -1.10 9.60
N ASN A 143 -9.59 -2.37 9.88
CA ASN A 143 -9.54 -2.93 11.24
C ASN A 143 -8.13 -2.90 11.88
N THR A 144 -7.33 -1.91 11.58
CA THR A 144 -5.99 -1.65 12.18
C THR A 144 -5.75 -0.16 12.27
N PRO A 145 -4.81 0.31 13.14
CA PRO A 145 -4.42 1.72 13.21
C PRO A 145 -4.02 2.31 11.84
N SER A 146 -4.03 3.64 11.76
CA SER A 146 -3.82 4.33 10.49
C SER A 146 -2.36 4.25 9.99
N TYR A 147 -1.41 4.56 10.82
CA TYR A 147 -0.01 4.82 10.46
C TYR A 147 0.92 3.63 10.71
N PRO A 148 1.75 3.25 9.71
CA PRO A 148 1.74 3.63 8.30
C PRO A 148 0.67 2.91 7.47
N SER A 149 0.46 3.29 6.21
CA SER A 149 -0.47 2.61 5.32
C SER A 149 0.08 1.27 4.80
N ASN A 150 -0.55 0.15 5.19
CA ASN A 150 -0.12 -1.16 4.69
C ASN A 150 -0.36 -1.35 3.18
N HIS A 151 -1.44 -0.81 2.62
CA HIS A 151 -1.68 -0.87 1.17
C HIS A 151 -0.56 -0.13 0.41
N ALA A 152 -0.20 1.08 0.86
CA ALA A 152 0.90 1.83 0.25
C ALA A 152 2.24 1.07 0.36
N LEU A 153 2.52 0.48 1.52
CA LEU A 153 3.73 -0.31 1.77
C LEU A 153 3.80 -1.53 0.85
N GLN A 154 2.72 -2.31 0.78
CA GLN A 154 2.65 -3.52 -0.04
C GLN A 154 2.77 -3.22 -1.54
N ALA A 155 1.97 -2.25 -2.04
CA ALA A 155 2.03 -1.86 -3.45
C ALA A 155 3.43 -1.34 -3.85
N ARG A 156 4.04 -0.50 -2.98
CA ARG A 156 5.39 0.04 -3.22
C ARG A 156 6.44 -1.06 -3.26
N MET A 157 6.40 -2.03 -2.33
CA MET A 157 7.35 -3.16 -2.31
C MET A 157 7.25 -4.02 -3.57
N VAL A 158 6.03 -4.34 -4.02
CA VAL A 158 5.82 -5.08 -5.27
C VAL A 158 6.38 -4.29 -6.46
N ALA A 159 6.10 -2.98 -6.51
CA ALA A 159 6.62 -2.12 -7.59
C ALA A 159 8.15 -1.98 -7.58
N LEU A 160 8.78 -1.97 -6.41
CA LEU A 160 10.24 -1.96 -6.27
C LEU A 160 10.84 -3.27 -6.77
N TYR A 161 10.29 -4.41 -6.37
CA TYR A 161 10.72 -5.73 -6.84
C TYR A 161 10.68 -5.84 -8.38
N TYR A 162 9.52 -5.53 -8.99
CA TYR A 162 9.41 -5.56 -10.44
C TYR A 162 10.21 -4.44 -11.12
N GLY A 163 10.41 -3.31 -10.46
CA GLY A 163 11.27 -2.23 -10.91
C GLY A 163 12.75 -2.62 -10.99
N ASP A 164 13.21 -3.49 -10.09
CA ASP A 164 14.57 -4.05 -10.16
C ASP A 164 14.68 -5.15 -11.22
N LYS A 165 13.61 -5.95 -11.41
CA LYS A 165 13.52 -6.94 -12.50
C LYS A 165 13.43 -6.27 -13.89
N PHE A 166 12.74 -5.13 -14.00
CA PHE A 166 12.53 -4.38 -15.23
C PHE A 166 12.94 -2.90 -15.08
N PRO A 167 14.24 -2.56 -15.02
CA PRO A 167 14.72 -1.22 -14.66
C PRO A 167 14.19 -0.08 -15.53
N ALA A 168 13.98 -0.32 -16.82
CA ALA A 168 13.42 0.68 -17.76
C ALA A 168 11.96 1.05 -17.41
N HIS A 169 11.25 0.19 -16.69
CA HIS A 169 9.86 0.36 -16.29
C HIS A 169 9.67 0.83 -14.84
N LYS A 170 10.76 0.90 -14.05
CA LYS A 170 10.70 1.20 -12.59
C LYS A 170 9.89 2.45 -12.26
N LYS A 171 10.09 3.54 -13.00
CA LYS A 171 9.35 4.80 -12.80
C LYS A 171 7.83 4.60 -12.93
N TYR A 172 7.41 3.84 -13.92
CA TYR A 172 5.99 3.62 -14.20
C TYR A 172 5.36 2.63 -13.22
N LEU A 173 6.09 1.60 -12.80
CA LEU A 173 5.67 0.66 -11.77
C LEU A 173 5.46 1.36 -10.42
N LEU A 174 6.38 2.24 -10.02
CA LEU A 174 6.21 3.05 -8.81
C LEU A 174 4.99 3.96 -8.92
N ARG A 175 4.71 4.52 -10.10
CA ARG A 175 3.52 5.34 -10.32
C ARG A 175 2.22 4.51 -10.28
N ALA A 176 2.25 3.29 -10.79
CA ALA A 176 1.12 2.36 -10.69
C ALA A 176 0.83 2.00 -9.22
N ALA A 177 1.85 1.76 -8.40
CA ALA A 177 1.69 1.57 -6.97
C ALA A 177 1.13 2.81 -6.24
N ASP A 178 1.50 4.01 -6.71
CA ASP A 178 0.99 5.27 -6.19
C ASP A 178 -0.55 5.36 -6.31
N MET A 179 -1.14 4.83 -7.38
CA MET A 179 -2.59 4.80 -7.55
C MET A 179 -3.28 4.02 -6.43
N SER A 180 -2.71 2.89 -5.98
CA SER A 180 -3.24 2.13 -4.85
C SER A 180 -3.22 2.96 -3.56
N SER A 181 -2.16 3.70 -3.35
CA SER A 181 -1.96 4.51 -2.16
C SER A 181 -2.89 5.74 -2.15
N GLU A 182 -3.02 6.42 -3.29
CA GLU A 182 -3.94 7.56 -3.44
C GLU A 182 -5.39 7.14 -3.23
N GLY A 183 -5.79 5.98 -3.73
CA GLY A 183 -7.13 5.44 -3.49
C GLY A 183 -7.47 5.30 -2.01
N ARG A 184 -6.48 5.01 -1.14
CA ARG A 184 -6.69 4.93 0.31
C ARG A 184 -6.85 6.31 0.98
N VAL A 185 -6.15 7.32 0.48
CA VAL A 185 -6.32 8.72 0.92
C VAL A 185 -7.68 9.25 0.47
N ASP A 186 -8.03 9.01 -0.79
CA ASP A 186 -9.33 9.40 -1.36
C ASP A 186 -10.51 8.77 -0.61
N ALA A 187 -10.36 7.54 -0.14
CA ALA A 187 -11.36 6.87 0.68
C ALA A 187 -11.46 7.42 2.11
N GLY A 188 -10.56 8.32 2.53
CA GLY A 188 -10.56 8.88 3.88
C GLY A 188 -10.13 7.90 4.98
N VAL A 189 -9.45 6.79 4.60
CA VAL A 189 -9.02 5.75 5.55
C VAL A 189 -7.55 5.87 5.94
N HIS A 190 -6.77 6.67 5.21
CA HIS A 190 -5.37 7.00 5.51
C HIS A 190 -5.11 8.48 5.28
N TYR A 191 -4.20 9.04 6.07
CA TYR A 191 -3.65 10.38 5.83
C TYR A 191 -2.59 10.34 4.72
N PRO A 192 -2.34 11.47 4.00
CA PRO A 192 -1.18 11.60 3.12
C PRO A 192 0.14 11.22 3.79
N SER A 193 0.36 11.61 5.05
CA SER A 193 1.55 11.23 5.83
C SER A 193 1.67 9.72 6.06
N ASP A 194 0.57 8.99 6.29
CA ASP A 194 0.61 7.52 6.41
C ASP A 194 1.15 6.85 5.14
N LYS A 195 0.80 7.41 3.97
CA LYS A 195 1.27 6.97 2.67
C LYS A 195 2.76 7.24 2.49
N MET A 196 3.19 8.45 2.80
CA MET A 196 4.59 8.87 2.62
C MET A 196 5.54 8.02 3.48
N GLU A 197 5.18 7.75 4.73
CA GLU A 197 6.01 6.92 5.60
C GLU A 197 5.97 5.44 5.22
N ALA A 198 4.88 4.96 4.65
CA ALA A 198 4.86 3.63 4.05
C ALA A 198 5.85 3.49 2.90
N TYR A 199 6.04 4.54 2.09
CA TYR A 199 7.06 4.56 1.03
C TYR A 199 8.47 4.57 1.61
N ASN A 200 8.70 5.37 2.64
CA ASN A 200 9.97 5.42 3.35
C ASN A 200 10.36 4.04 3.90
N ILE A 201 9.41 3.33 4.54
CA ILE A 201 9.63 1.95 5.00
C ILE A 201 9.96 1.03 3.83
N ALA A 202 9.19 1.07 2.74
CA ALA A 202 9.41 0.20 1.59
C ALA A 202 10.80 0.39 0.98
N ASP A 203 11.21 1.64 0.77
CA ASP A 203 12.50 1.99 0.19
C ASP A 203 13.68 1.58 1.11
N GLN A 204 13.50 1.66 2.44
CA GLN A 204 14.49 1.17 3.40
C GLN A 204 14.50 -0.36 3.48
N ALA A 205 13.33 -1.01 3.58
CA ALA A 205 13.21 -2.47 3.70
C ALA A 205 13.75 -3.19 2.45
N MET A 206 13.68 -2.57 1.28
CA MET A 206 14.23 -3.13 0.04
C MET A 206 15.73 -3.39 0.12
N LYS A 207 16.48 -2.66 0.96
CA LYS A 207 17.91 -2.88 1.19
C LYS A 207 18.21 -4.24 1.86
N TYR A 208 17.24 -4.77 2.59
CA TYR A 208 17.34 -6.05 3.32
C TYR A 208 16.58 -7.19 2.63
N PHE A 209 16.01 -6.91 1.46
CA PHE A 209 15.17 -7.85 0.74
C PHE A 209 15.99 -9.05 0.23
N LYS A 210 15.56 -10.27 0.58
CA LYS A 210 16.25 -11.54 0.22
C LYS A 210 15.52 -12.21 -0.94
N TYR A 211 15.96 -11.94 -2.15
CA TYR A 211 15.39 -12.49 -3.39
C TYR A 211 15.32 -14.02 -3.40
N SER A 212 16.37 -14.71 -2.90
CA SER A 212 16.45 -16.18 -2.83
C SER A 212 15.34 -16.81 -1.98
N LYS A 213 14.73 -16.06 -1.05
CA LYS A 213 13.66 -16.59 -0.20
C LYS A 213 12.28 -16.59 -0.86
N LEU A 214 12.12 -15.97 -2.01
CA LEU A 214 10.90 -16.09 -2.81
C LEU A 214 10.79 -17.45 -3.49
N GLU A 215 11.91 -17.98 -3.97
CA GLU A 215 11.95 -19.28 -4.65
C GLU A 215 11.70 -20.45 -3.69
N GLU A 216 12.14 -20.33 -2.41
CA GLU A 216 11.92 -21.37 -1.39
C GLU A 216 10.45 -21.50 -0.96
N ASP A 217 9.64 -20.45 -1.11
CA ASP A 217 8.22 -20.44 -0.71
C ASP A 217 7.26 -20.77 -1.87
N ALA A 218 7.76 -20.89 -3.10
CA ALA A 218 6.96 -21.35 -4.21
C ALA A 218 6.47 -22.78 -3.93
N PRO A 219 5.17 -23.12 -4.09
CA PRO A 219 4.70 -24.46 -3.89
C PRO A 219 5.47 -25.41 -4.82
N ILE A 220 6.24 -26.32 -4.25
CA ILE A 220 6.89 -27.38 -5.00
C ILE A 220 5.74 -28.23 -5.55
N ASN A 221 5.41 -28.05 -6.82
CA ASN A 221 4.60 -29.01 -7.53
C ASN A 221 5.38 -30.34 -7.52
N SER A 222 4.94 -31.26 -6.66
CA SER A 222 5.52 -32.58 -6.43
C SER A 222 5.24 -33.52 -7.60
N THR A 223 5.67 -33.13 -8.79
CA THR A 223 5.82 -34.04 -9.93
C THR A 223 7.24 -33.86 -10.44
N GLY A 224 8.15 -34.64 -9.84
CA GLY A 224 9.50 -34.82 -10.36
C GLY A 224 9.45 -35.39 -11.78
N SER A 225 9.44 -34.51 -12.75
CA SER A 225 9.80 -34.80 -14.13
C SER A 225 10.51 -33.58 -14.68
N ALA A 226 11.74 -33.78 -15.10
CA ALA A 226 12.47 -32.82 -15.88
C ALA A 226 11.62 -32.50 -17.13
N VAL A 227 10.95 -31.36 -17.15
CA VAL A 227 10.16 -30.92 -18.30
C VAL A 227 11.10 -30.26 -19.28
N SER A 228 11.20 -30.92 -20.46
CA SER A 228 11.73 -30.39 -21.71
C SER A 228 11.24 -28.95 -21.95
N THR A 229 12.13 -28.09 -22.39
CA THR A 229 11.92 -26.65 -22.65
C THR A 229 11.04 -26.34 -23.88
N ASP A 230 10.17 -27.27 -24.30
CA ASP A 230 9.29 -27.11 -25.47
C ASP A 230 7.80 -27.19 -25.06
N VAL A 231 7.36 -26.30 -24.16
CA VAL A 231 5.93 -26.08 -23.95
C VAL A 231 5.52 -24.82 -24.71
N PRO A 232 4.56 -24.90 -25.67
CA PRO A 232 4.06 -23.71 -26.34
C PRO A 232 3.42 -22.79 -25.31
N VAL A 233 3.88 -21.56 -25.21
CA VAL A 233 3.28 -20.51 -24.41
C VAL A 233 1.84 -20.32 -24.88
N VAL A 234 0.88 -20.86 -24.13
CA VAL A 234 -0.55 -20.62 -24.38
C VAL A 234 -0.81 -19.15 -24.06
N ARG A 235 -0.83 -18.32 -25.10
CA ARG A 235 -1.24 -16.92 -25.00
C ARG A 235 -2.68 -16.87 -24.49
N LYS A 236 -2.88 -16.54 -23.20
CA LYS A 236 -4.20 -16.23 -22.66
C LYS A 236 -4.79 -15.08 -23.47
N LYS A 237 -6.03 -15.25 -23.93
CA LYS A 237 -6.77 -14.22 -24.68
C LYS A 237 -6.72 -12.91 -23.91
N LYS A 238 -6.24 -11.82 -24.58
CA LYS A 238 -6.27 -10.46 -24.07
C LYS A 238 -7.69 -10.12 -23.62
N ASN A 239 -7.87 -9.89 -22.32
CA ASN A 239 -9.06 -9.18 -21.86
C ASN A 239 -8.99 -7.78 -22.46
N LYS A 240 -10.02 -7.39 -23.20
CA LYS A 240 -10.19 -6.05 -23.81
C LYS A 240 -10.46 -5.04 -22.70
N TYR A 241 -9.41 -4.63 -21.98
CA TYR A 241 -9.39 -3.32 -21.33
C TYR A 241 -8.73 -2.36 -22.30
N GLU A 242 -9.28 -1.16 -22.45
CA GLU A 242 -8.66 -0.14 -23.29
C GLU A 242 -7.32 0.29 -22.65
N PRO A 243 -6.16 -0.14 -23.21
CA PRO A 243 -4.85 0.06 -22.58
C PRO A 243 -4.43 1.53 -22.50
N SER A 244 -4.99 2.39 -23.36
CA SER A 244 -4.55 3.76 -23.57
C SER A 244 -4.75 4.67 -22.36
N GLN A 245 -5.81 4.48 -21.56
CA GLN A 245 -6.17 5.45 -20.52
C GLN A 245 -5.26 5.41 -19.29
N LEU A 246 -4.86 4.22 -18.82
CA LEU A 246 -3.99 4.09 -17.65
C LEU A 246 -2.57 4.57 -17.97
N PHE A 247 -2.03 4.13 -19.10
CA PHE A 247 -0.68 4.49 -19.54
C PHE A 247 -0.56 6.00 -19.82
N ASP A 248 -1.57 6.60 -20.45
CA ASP A 248 -1.64 8.04 -20.69
C ASP A 248 -1.78 8.83 -19.38
N LEU A 249 -2.54 8.32 -18.41
CA LEU A 249 -2.66 8.93 -17.09
C LEU A 249 -1.35 8.87 -16.31
N ILE A 250 -0.68 7.73 -16.35
CA ILE A 250 0.65 7.53 -15.76
C ILE A 250 1.66 8.47 -16.40
N LYS A 251 1.62 8.66 -17.74
CA LYS A 251 2.51 9.59 -18.46
C LYS A 251 2.22 11.06 -18.21
N ARG A 252 0.93 11.49 -18.19
CA ARG A 252 0.55 12.91 -18.00
C ARG A 252 0.97 13.46 -16.65
N ASN A 253 0.92 12.62 -15.61
CA ASN A 253 1.34 13.01 -14.27
C ASN A 253 2.86 12.82 -14.01
N SER A 254 3.64 12.54 -15.07
CA SER A 254 5.10 12.33 -15.01
C SER A 254 5.89 13.56 -15.48
N LYS A 255 5.21 14.64 -15.85
CA LYS A 255 5.77 15.96 -16.11
C LYS A 255 5.55 16.84 -14.89
#